data_b3eec0ec4c3bbeffacec00a67ecb6775
#
_entry.id   b3eec0ec4c3bbeffacec00a67ecb6775
#
_cell.length_a   1.000
_cell.length_b   1.000
_cell.length_c   1.000
_cell.angle_alpha   90.00
_cell.angle_beta   90.00
_cell.angle_gamma   90.00
#
_symmetry.space_group_name_H-M   'P 1'
#
loop_
_entity.id
_entity.type
_entity.pdbx_description
1 polymer ?
#
loop_
_entity_poly.entity_id
_entity_poly.type
_entity_poly.pdbx_seq_one_letter_code
_entity_poly.pdbx_strand_id
1 'polypeptide(L)'
;MEDNKDLVSVIVPVYKVEKYLDRCIKSIREQTYTELEIILVDDGSPDSCGRMCDEYAAKDDRIKVIHKKNGGLSDARNAGIEASTSKWIVFVDSDDYISTEMIAYLKSVADEHSADIAWCRYKETAADEEDAEFDSRGTVEEIFSGRDAEYLFYRMGMMGECMVAWNKIYSKGLFEGMPQVRYPYGKIFEDGYTTYRLIYKAERVVVTDAVMYAYRQRSDSIMQMNGDKNYHAAFEAGEGKLLFFSKYKEEELYRLELNLLMHSVINFYENSADADGKKEMKDVFDRFYRDYFVKEKWPLGKKIRMKAFYTDYGLYTAISRFEGLYNKVTGRK
;
A
#
# COMPACT_ATOMS: atom_id res chain seq x y z
N MET A 1 -20.21 -7.46 -28.12
CA MET A 1 -19.74 -6.33 -27.34
C MET A 1 -18.27 -6.23 -27.70
N GLU A 2 -17.85 -5.16 -28.36
CA GLU A 2 -16.44 -4.91 -28.63
C GLU A 2 -15.70 -4.88 -27.28
N ASP A 3 -14.67 -5.71 -27.19
CA ASP A 3 -13.78 -5.77 -26.05
C ASP A 3 -13.12 -4.39 -25.88
N ASN A 4 -13.58 -3.59 -24.91
CA ASN A 4 -13.05 -2.23 -24.66
C ASN A 4 -11.67 -2.33 -24.00
N LYS A 5 -10.69 -2.82 -24.78
CA LYS A 5 -9.33 -3.15 -24.30
C LYS A 5 -8.58 -1.95 -23.76
N ASP A 6 -8.96 -0.77 -24.20
CA ASP A 6 -8.24 0.47 -23.93
C ASP A 6 -8.85 1.29 -22.78
N LEU A 7 -10.07 0.98 -22.34
CA LEU A 7 -10.69 1.70 -21.23
C LEU A 7 -9.97 1.43 -19.90
N VAL A 8 -9.72 2.50 -19.15
CA VAL A 8 -9.15 2.47 -17.79
C VAL A 8 -10.16 3.05 -16.80
N SER A 9 -10.53 2.30 -15.78
CA SER A 9 -11.36 2.80 -14.68
C SER A 9 -10.47 3.43 -13.61
N VAL A 10 -10.68 4.71 -13.36
CA VAL A 10 -10.03 5.46 -12.27
C VAL A 10 -11.00 5.53 -11.10
N ILE A 11 -10.69 4.82 -10.04
CA ILE A 11 -11.54 4.72 -8.83
C ILE A 11 -11.03 5.71 -7.79
N VAL A 12 -11.91 6.62 -7.37
CA VAL A 12 -11.63 7.67 -6.39
C VAL A 12 -12.57 7.52 -5.20
N PRO A 13 -12.12 6.97 -4.08
CA PRO A 13 -12.89 6.94 -2.84
C PRO A 13 -12.91 8.33 -2.22
N VAL A 14 -14.11 8.84 -1.89
CA VAL A 14 -14.30 10.22 -1.43
C VAL A 14 -14.97 10.25 -0.06
N TYR A 15 -14.30 10.85 0.95
CA TYR A 15 -14.87 11.07 2.25
C TYR A 15 -14.19 12.22 3.00
N LYS A 16 -14.92 13.33 3.28
CA LYS A 16 -14.43 14.49 4.07
C LYS A 16 -13.16 15.14 3.53
N VAL A 17 -13.10 15.41 2.23
CA VAL A 17 -11.94 15.96 1.53
C VAL A 17 -12.29 17.17 0.66
N GLU A 18 -13.35 17.91 0.96
CA GLU A 18 -13.85 19.01 0.13
C GLU A 18 -12.78 20.05 -0.27
N LYS A 19 -11.76 20.24 0.56
CA LYS A 19 -10.64 21.16 0.29
C LYS A 19 -9.70 20.68 -0.83
N TYR A 20 -9.61 19.37 -1.05
CA TYR A 20 -8.62 18.74 -1.93
C TYR A 20 -9.25 18.12 -3.17
N LEU A 21 -10.54 17.77 -3.10
CA LEU A 21 -11.26 17.01 -4.11
C LEU A 21 -11.24 17.67 -5.49
N ASP A 22 -11.33 19.00 -5.55
CA ASP A 22 -11.29 19.75 -6.80
C ASP A 22 -9.95 19.53 -7.56
N ARG A 23 -8.83 19.60 -6.85
CA ARG A 23 -7.50 19.36 -7.44
C ARG A 23 -7.30 17.92 -7.88
N CYS A 24 -7.78 16.97 -7.07
CA CYS A 24 -7.76 15.55 -7.41
C CYS A 24 -8.51 15.28 -8.72
N ILE A 25 -9.80 15.65 -8.77
CA ILE A 25 -10.65 15.39 -9.95
C ILE A 25 -10.11 16.09 -11.19
N LYS A 26 -9.62 17.34 -11.09
CA LYS A 26 -8.99 18.04 -12.20
C LYS A 26 -7.81 17.27 -12.77
N SER A 27 -6.90 16.78 -11.93
CA SER A 27 -5.72 16.03 -12.37
C SER A 27 -6.08 14.75 -13.14
N ILE A 28 -7.22 14.14 -12.81
CA ILE A 28 -7.73 12.94 -13.50
C ILE A 28 -8.43 13.32 -14.80
N ARG A 29 -9.22 14.36 -14.82
CA ARG A 29 -9.93 14.83 -16.04
C ARG A 29 -8.98 15.33 -17.12
N GLU A 30 -7.86 15.92 -16.70
CA GLU A 30 -6.83 16.50 -17.56
C GLU A 30 -5.79 15.47 -18.01
N GLN A 31 -6.00 14.18 -17.76
CA GLN A 31 -5.11 13.14 -18.26
C GLN A 31 -5.00 13.16 -19.78
N THR A 32 -3.78 12.98 -20.30
CA THR A 32 -3.52 12.84 -21.74
C THR A 32 -4.12 11.56 -22.32
N TYR A 33 -4.35 10.56 -21.50
CA TYR A 33 -5.10 9.36 -21.84
C TYR A 33 -6.63 9.63 -21.76
N THR A 34 -7.33 9.55 -22.88
CA THR A 34 -8.74 9.97 -22.97
C THR A 34 -9.76 8.88 -22.70
N GLU A 35 -9.39 7.60 -22.92
CA GLU A 35 -10.26 6.44 -22.73
C GLU A 35 -10.39 6.10 -21.24
N LEU A 36 -11.11 6.95 -20.51
CA LEU A 36 -11.28 6.85 -19.06
C LEU A 36 -12.75 6.65 -18.68
N GLU A 37 -12.95 5.80 -17.68
CA GLU A 37 -14.13 5.73 -16.83
C GLU A 37 -13.72 6.20 -15.44
N ILE A 38 -14.24 7.34 -14.99
CA ILE A 38 -13.88 7.94 -13.69
C ILE A 38 -15.01 7.63 -12.71
N ILE A 39 -14.72 6.86 -11.66
CA ILE A 39 -15.71 6.40 -10.69
C ILE A 39 -15.45 7.10 -9.36
N LEU A 40 -16.23 8.13 -9.06
CA LEU A 40 -16.20 8.85 -7.79
C LEU A 40 -17.12 8.11 -6.81
N VAL A 41 -16.56 7.55 -5.76
CA VAL A 41 -17.34 6.83 -4.75
C VAL A 41 -17.45 7.70 -3.49
N ASP A 42 -18.54 8.46 -3.39
CA ASP A 42 -18.86 9.23 -2.18
C ASP A 42 -19.34 8.28 -1.08
N ASP A 43 -18.48 8.05 -0.11
CA ASP A 43 -18.71 7.16 1.03
C ASP A 43 -19.53 7.86 2.14
N GLY A 44 -20.59 8.57 1.75
CA GLY A 44 -21.49 9.26 2.66
C GLY A 44 -20.80 10.45 3.33
N SER A 45 -20.10 11.27 2.57
CA SER A 45 -19.42 12.48 3.06
C SER A 45 -20.43 13.47 3.66
N PRO A 46 -20.18 13.96 4.90
CA PRO A 46 -21.07 14.93 5.52
C PRO A 46 -20.80 16.39 5.09
N ASP A 47 -19.72 16.63 4.34
CA ASP A 47 -19.31 17.92 3.78
C ASP A 47 -19.82 18.11 2.34
N SER A 48 -19.23 19.04 1.57
CA SER A 48 -19.67 19.33 0.20
C SER A 48 -19.24 18.30 -0.84
N CYS A 49 -18.50 17.26 -0.49
CA CYS A 49 -17.94 16.30 -1.44
C CYS A 49 -18.97 15.65 -2.36
N GLY A 50 -20.11 15.17 -1.80
CA GLY A 50 -21.17 14.55 -2.59
C GLY A 50 -21.69 15.47 -3.70
N ARG A 51 -22.02 16.74 -3.34
CA ARG A 51 -22.46 17.76 -4.31
C ARG A 51 -21.35 18.06 -5.35
N MET A 52 -20.10 18.16 -4.93
CA MET A 52 -18.97 18.38 -5.85
C MET A 52 -18.85 17.24 -6.87
N CYS A 53 -19.00 15.98 -6.44
CA CYS A 53 -19.00 14.83 -7.35
C CYS A 53 -20.09 14.96 -8.42
N ASP A 54 -21.32 15.30 -8.03
CA ASP A 54 -22.44 15.50 -8.97
C ASP A 54 -22.20 16.64 -9.95
N GLU A 55 -21.63 17.75 -9.47
CA GLU A 55 -21.29 18.90 -10.31
C GLU A 55 -20.21 18.56 -11.36
N TYR A 56 -19.29 17.66 -11.02
CA TYR A 56 -18.29 17.17 -11.97
C TYR A 56 -18.90 16.18 -12.97
N ALA A 57 -19.75 15.26 -12.53
CA ALA A 57 -20.44 14.33 -13.41
C ALA A 57 -21.34 15.04 -14.42
N ALA A 58 -21.97 16.15 -14.02
CA ALA A 58 -22.77 16.97 -14.93
C ALA A 58 -21.94 17.70 -16.02
N LYS A 59 -20.61 17.75 -15.90
CA LYS A 59 -19.69 18.44 -16.82
C LYS A 59 -18.81 17.50 -17.64
N ASP A 60 -18.78 16.20 -17.30
CA ASP A 60 -17.89 15.25 -17.96
C ASP A 60 -18.54 13.85 -17.95
N ASP A 61 -18.98 13.39 -19.10
CA ASP A 61 -19.72 12.14 -19.29
C ASP A 61 -18.91 10.88 -18.95
N ARG A 62 -17.60 11.01 -18.78
CA ARG A 62 -16.72 9.93 -18.32
C ARG A 62 -16.84 9.67 -16.81
N ILE A 63 -17.46 10.62 -16.06
CA ILE A 63 -17.59 10.54 -14.60
C ILE A 63 -18.88 9.86 -14.22
N LYS A 64 -18.77 8.83 -13.38
CA LYS A 64 -19.87 8.14 -12.70
C LYS A 64 -19.76 8.39 -11.21
N VAL A 65 -20.86 8.71 -10.54
CA VAL A 65 -20.89 8.91 -9.08
C VAL A 65 -21.65 7.77 -8.42
N ILE A 66 -21.09 7.27 -7.34
CA ILE A 66 -21.73 6.29 -6.46
C ILE A 66 -21.87 6.93 -5.09
N HIS A 67 -23.10 7.27 -4.70
CA HIS A 67 -23.38 7.69 -3.31
C HIS A 67 -23.74 6.48 -2.48
N LYS A 68 -23.06 6.28 -1.36
CA LYS A 68 -23.34 5.17 -0.46
C LYS A 68 -23.30 5.60 1.00
N LYS A 69 -23.86 4.80 1.89
CA LYS A 69 -23.66 4.99 3.33
C LYS A 69 -22.21 4.72 3.67
N ASN A 70 -21.63 5.53 4.57
CA ASN A 70 -20.24 5.36 4.99
C ASN A 70 -19.95 3.93 5.45
N GLY A 71 -19.00 3.30 4.79
CA GLY A 71 -18.50 1.95 5.04
C GLY A 71 -16.99 1.89 5.16
N GLY A 72 -16.30 3.04 5.00
CA GLY A 72 -14.86 3.19 5.05
C GLY A 72 -14.16 2.96 3.72
N LEU A 73 -12.87 3.27 3.68
CA LEU A 73 -12.04 3.28 2.46
C LEU A 73 -12.06 1.95 1.69
N SER A 74 -11.97 0.82 2.40
CA SER A 74 -12.09 -0.52 1.82
C SER A 74 -13.39 -0.73 1.06
N ASP A 75 -14.49 -0.33 1.66
CA ASP A 75 -15.83 -0.50 1.07
C ASP A 75 -16.03 0.42 -0.14
N ALA A 76 -15.51 1.65 -0.08
CA ALA A 76 -15.52 2.57 -1.21
C ALA A 76 -14.69 2.05 -2.40
N ARG A 77 -13.46 1.57 -2.17
CA ARG A 77 -12.64 0.96 -3.22
C ARG A 77 -13.32 -0.27 -3.83
N ASN A 78 -13.89 -1.14 -3.00
CA ASN A 78 -14.62 -2.32 -3.48
C ASN A 78 -15.83 -1.96 -4.32
N ALA A 79 -16.63 -0.96 -3.91
CA ALA A 79 -17.75 -0.47 -4.70
C ALA A 79 -17.30 0.06 -6.08
N GLY A 80 -16.18 0.76 -6.13
CA GLY A 80 -15.57 1.21 -7.39
C GLY A 80 -15.12 0.04 -8.27
N ILE A 81 -14.48 -1.00 -7.70
CA ILE A 81 -14.09 -2.21 -8.43
C ILE A 81 -15.30 -2.90 -9.04
N GLU A 82 -16.38 -3.07 -8.27
CA GLU A 82 -17.62 -3.71 -8.75
C GLU A 82 -18.30 -2.92 -9.86
N ALA A 83 -18.26 -1.58 -9.80
CA ALA A 83 -18.87 -0.71 -10.79
C ALA A 83 -18.03 -0.53 -12.06
N SER A 84 -16.74 -0.85 -12.01
CA SER A 84 -15.83 -0.68 -13.14
C SER A 84 -16.17 -1.62 -14.29
N THR A 85 -16.11 -1.11 -15.53
CA THR A 85 -16.41 -1.88 -16.74
C THR A 85 -15.18 -2.16 -17.61
N SER A 86 -14.04 -1.58 -17.24
CA SER A 86 -12.78 -1.66 -17.98
C SER A 86 -11.98 -2.92 -17.65
N LYS A 87 -10.92 -3.17 -18.42
CA LYS A 87 -9.91 -4.19 -18.11
C LYS A 87 -8.81 -3.69 -17.17
N TRP A 88 -8.70 -2.38 -16.98
CA TRP A 88 -7.65 -1.76 -16.21
C TRP A 88 -8.21 -0.91 -15.08
N ILE A 89 -7.60 -0.96 -13.92
CA ILE A 89 -7.99 -0.18 -12.74
C ILE A 89 -6.80 0.64 -12.27
N VAL A 90 -7.06 1.90 -11.95
CA VAL A 90 -6.18 2.81 -11.23
C VAL A 90 -6.95 3.34 -10.01
N PHE A 91 -6.30 3.39 -8.86
CA PHE A 91 -6.83 4.09 -7.68
C PHE A 91 -6.15 5.45 -7.53
N VAL A 92 -6.93 6.45 -7.14
CA VAL A 92 -6.41 7.76 -6.75
C VAL A 92 -7.12 8.17 -5.46
N ASP A 93 -6.37 8.43 -4.41
CA ASP A 93 -6.95 8.91 -3.15
C ASP A 93 -7.39 10.37 -3.32
N SER A 94 -8.57 10.70 -2.82
CA SER A 94 -9.27 11.95 -3.14
C SER A 94 -8.66 13.23 -2.53
N ASP A 95 -7.67 13.08 -1.68
CA ASP A 95 -6.85 14.16 -1.13
C ASP A 95 -5.52 14.36 -1.88
N ASP A 96 -5.20 13.50 -2.84
CA ASP A 96 -3.98 13.51 -3.64
C ASP A 96 -4.24 14.02 -5.07
N TYR A 97 -3.19 14.09 -5.88
CA TYR A 97 -3.31 14.40 -7.30
C TYR A 97 -2.17 13.76 -8.10
N ILE A 98 -2.38 13.62 -9.40
CA ILE A 98 -1.50 12.89 -10.29
C ILE A 98 -0.99 13.76 -11.45
N SER A 99 0.15 13.38 -12.03
CA SER A 99 0.63 13.94 -13.29
C SER A 99 -0.39 13.69 -14.40
N THR A 100 -0.58 14.65 -15.28
CA THR A 100 -1.48 14.52 -16.45
C THR A 100 -1.07 13.40 -17.42
N GLU A 101 0.15 12.89 -17.32
CA GLU A 101 0.68 11.82 -18.16
C GLU A 101 0.68 10.43 -17.47
N MET A 102 0.32 10.36 -16.17
CA MET A 102 0.48 9.12 -15.37
C MET A 102 -0.25 7.92 -15.98
N ILE A 103 -1.51 8.08 -16.35
CA ILE A 103 -2.32 6.95 -16.85
C ILE A 103 -1.83 6.52 -18.24
N ALA A 104 -1.54 7.47 -19.13
CA ALA A 104 -0.99 7.18 -20.45
C ALA A 104 0.33 6.42 -20.35
N TYR A 105 1.23 6.87 -19.47
CA TYR A 105 2.53 6.27 -19.27
C TYR A 105 2.40 4.85 -18.71
N LEU A 106 1.70 4.66 -17.58
CA LEU A 106 1.54 3.35 -16.96
C LEU A 106 0.84 2.35 -17.86
N LYS A 107 -0.18 2.80 -18.63
CA LYS A 107 -0.89 1.95 -19.60
C LYS A 107 0.04 1.53 -20.73
N SER A 108 0.84 2.46 -21.30
CA SER A 108 1.79 2.14 -22.37
C SER A 108 2.85 1.14 -21.90
N VAL A 109 3.38 1.33 -20.70
CA VAL A 109 4.38 0.41 -20.09
C VAL A 109 3.76 -0.98 -19.85
N ALA A 110 2.53 -1.04 -19.33
CA ALA A 110 1.85 -2.32 -19.11
C ALA A 110 1.61 -3.06 -20.43
N ASP A 111 1.21 -2.37 -21.50
CA ASP A 111 0.97 -2.95 -22.81
C ASP A 111 2.28 -3.43 -23.47
N GLU A 112 3.31 -2.58 -23.48
CA GLU A 112 4.62 -2.88 -24.10
C GLU A 112 5.23 -4.15 -23.52
N HIS A 113 5.11 -4.31 -22.20
CA HIS A 113 5.69 -5.44 -21.50
C HIS A 113 4.71 -6.58 -21.22
N SER A 114 3.45 -6.49 -21.70
CA SER A 114 2.38 -7.44 -21.39
C SER A 114 2.27 -7.72 -19.90
N ALA A 115 2.28 -6.65 -19.10
CA ALA A 115 2.28 -6.72 -17.64
C ALA A 115 0.86 -6.62 -17.07
N ASP A 116 0.61 -7.28 -15.94
CA ASP A 116 -0.64 -7.18 -15.20
C ASP A 116 -0.64 -5.98 -14.25
N ILE A 117 0.55 -5.54 -13.85
CA ILE A 117 0.77 -4.37 -12.99
C ILE A 117 1.95 -3.57 -13.53
N ALA A 118 1.76 -2.25 -13.66
CA ALA A 118 2.85 -1.30 -13.77
C ALA A 118 2.71 -0.24 -12.69
N TRP A 119 3.83 0.20 -12.08
CA TRP A 119 3.77 1.27 -11.09
C TRP A 119 4.84 2.33 -11.29
N CYS A 120 4.53 3.54 -10.82
CA CYS A 120 5.42 4.69 -10.78
C CYS A 120 5.82 5.04 -9.34
N ARG A 121 6.77 5.93 -9.21
CA ARG A 121 7.16 6.55 -7.94
C ARG A 121 6.17 7.64 -7.55
N TYR A 122 6.19 7.99 -6.27
CA TYR A 122 5.48 9.13 -5.74
C TYR A 122 6.42 10.11 -5.04
N LYS A 123 5.96 11.31 -4.84
CA LYS A 123 6.59 12.28 -3.95
C LYS A 123 5.60 12.75 -2.90
N GLU A 124 6.13 13.02 -1.72
CA GLU A 124 5.36 13.69 -0.68
C GLU A 124 5.27 15.19 -0.96
N THR A 125 4.08 15.75 -0.78
CA THR A 125 3.81 17.17 -0.95
C THR A 125 3.20 17.78 0.30
N ALA A 126 3.36 19.09 0.49
CA ALA A 126 2.71 19.79 1.60
C ALA A 126 1.18 19.82 1.41
N ALA A 127 0.44 20.03 2.50
CA ALA A 127 -1.02 20.03 2.47
C ALA A 127 -1.62 21.11 1.54
N ASP A 128 -0.93 22.21 1.34
CA ASP A 128 -1.31 23.35 0.50
C ASP A 128 -0.58 23.43 -0.83
N GLU A 129 0.27 22.44 -1.16
CA GLU A 129 0.96 22.37 -2.44
C GLU A 129 0.01 21.88 -3.53
N GLU A 130 -0.21 22.74 -4.55
CA GLU A 130 -1.14 22.46 -5.66
C GLU A 130 -0.42 22.03 -6.94
N ASP A 131 0.87 22.41 -7.11
CA ASP A 131 1.63 22.25 -8.33
C ASP A 131 2.96 21.53 -8.09
N ALA A 132 2.88 20.22 -7.82
CA ALA A 132 4.07 19.39 -7.73
C ALA A 132 4.76 19.27 -9.09
N GLU A 133 6.07 19.42 -9.11
CA GLU A 133 6.86 19.04 -10.28
C GLU A 133 6.93 17.53 -10.40
N PHE A 134 6.49 16.99 -11.52
CA PHE A 134 6.56 15.58 -11.85
C PHE A 134 7.73 15.28 -12.79
N ASP A 135 8.35 14.12 -12.65
CA ASP A 135 9.28 13.58 -13.62
C ASP A 135 8.64 12.43 -14.38
N SER A 136 8.00 12.79 -15.51
CA SER A 136 7.31 11.84 -16.39
C SER A 136 8.24 11.13 -17.40
N ARG A 137 9.55 11.46 -17.40
CA ARG A 137 10.55 10.86 -18.30
C ARG A 137 11.19 9.61 -17.72
N GLY A 138 10.45 8.91 -16.88
CA GLY A 138 10.91 7.72 -16.24
C GLY A 138 11.21 6.58 -17.22
N THR A 139 12.08 5.68 -16.78
CA THR A 139 12.45 4.47 -17.50
C THR A 139 11.93 3.24 -16.75
N VAL A 140 11.79 2.13 -17.46
CA VAL A 140 11.55 0.84 -16.80
C VAL A 140 12.83 0.46 -16.06
N GLU A 141 12.72 0.36 -14.72
CA GLU A 141 13.85 -0.04 -13.89
C GLU A 141 13.99 -1.56 -13.89
N GLU A 142 12.91 -2.27 -13.60
CA GLU A 142 12.94 -3.72 -13.45
C GLU A 142 11.59 -4.34 -13.85
N ILE A 143 11.64 -5.58 -14.33
CA ILE A 143 10.48 -6.40 -14.67
C ILE A 143 10.57 -7.71 -13.88
N PHE A 144 9.50 -8.05 -13.18
CA PHE A 144 9.43 -9.20 -12.29
C PHE A 144 8.26 -10.12 -12.61
N SER A 145 8.37 -11.37 -12.22
CA SER A 145 7.17 -12.16 -11.89
C SER A 145 6.51 -11.57 -10.64
N GLY A 146 5.21 -11.74 -10.47
CA GLY A 146 4.53 -11.26 -9.26
C GLY A 146 5.14 -11.80 -7.97
N ARG A 147 5.53 -13.08 -7.98
CA ARG A 147 6.26 -13.71 -6.87
C ARG A 147 7.58 -13.00 -6.56
N ASP A 148 8.37 -12.69 -7.57
CA ASP A 148 9.68 -12.06 -7.36
C ASP A 148 9.54 -10.58 -7.01
N ALA A 149 8.48 -9.91 -7.47
CA ALA A 149 8.16 -8.54 -7.07
C ALA A 149 7.88 -8.40 -5.56
N GLU A 150 7.44 -9.48 -4.87
CA GLU A 150 7.26 -9.48 -3.42
C GLU A 150 8.56 -9.20 -2.65
N TYR A 151 9.74 -9.53 -3.20
CA TYR A 151 11.01 -9.22 -2.56
C TYR A 151 11.32 -7.71 -2.51
N LEU A 152 10.69 -6.91 -3.38
CA LEU A 152 10.84 -5.45 -3.37
C LEU A 152 10.35 -4.83 -2.06
N PHE A 153 9.32 -5.42 -1.45
CA PHE A 153 8.80 -4.96 -0.15
C PHE A 153 9.87 -4.94 0.94
N TYR A 154 10.86 -5.84 0.86
CA TYR A 154 11.96 -5.96 1.82
C TYR A 154 13.23 -5.21 1.36
N ARG A 155 13.21 -4.60 0.18
CA ARG A 155 14.28 -3.73 -0.31
C ARG A 155 14.17 -2.37 0.37
N MET A 156 15.31 -1.81 0.81
CA MET A 156 15.34 -0.49 1.46
C MET A 156 14.68 0.58 0.58
N GLY A 157 13.76 1.35 1.16
CA GLY A 157 13.03 2.42 0.49
C GLY A 157 11.85 2.00 -0.39
N MET A 158 11.62 0.69 -0.61
CA MET A 158 10.56 0.21 -1.50
C MET A 158 9.27 -0.21 -0.79
N MET A 159 9.29 -0.36 0.53
CA MET A 159 8.15 -0.87 1.29
C MET A 159 6.86 -0.07 1.04
N GLY A 160 6.92 1.25 1.15
CA GLY A 160 5.76 2.13 0.94
C GLY A 160 5.21 1.98 -0.47
N GLU A 161 6.07 2.04 -1.48
CA GLU A 161 5.67 1.93 -2.89
C GLU A 161 5.05 0.59 -3.24
N CYS A 162 5.56 -0.51 -2.67
CA CYS A 162 4.97 -1.84 -2.87
C CYS A 162 3.60 -1.97 -2.21
N MET A 163 3.40 -1.32 -1.06
CA MET A 163 2.20 -1.49 -0.23
C MET A 163 1.00 -0.70 -0.72
N VAL A 164 1.21 0.57 -1.10
CA VAL A 164 0.11 1.47 -1.47
C VAL A 164 -0.65 1.01 -2.72
N ALA A 165 -1.95 1.30 -2.77
CA ALA A 165 -2.80 0.92 -3.91
C ALA A 165 -2.68 1.88 -5.10
N TRP A 166 -2.35 3.14 -4.87
CA TRP A 166 -2.67 4.26 -5.76
C TRP A 166 -1.58 4.66 -6.77
N ASN A 167 -0.35 4.17 -6.66
CA ASN A 167 0.73 4.49 -7.63
C ASN A 167 0.85 3.46 -8.77
N LYS A 168 -0.24 2.73 -9.06
CA LYS A 168 -0.22 1.56 -9.94
C LYS A 168 -1.42 1.53 -10.89
N ILE A 169 -1.20 0.94 -12.06
CA ILE A 169 -2.27 0.41 -12.90
C ILE A 169 -2.32 -1.11 -12.74
N TYR A 170 -3.53 -1.66 -12.63
CA TYR A 170 -3.78 -3.08 -12.42
C TYR A 170 -4.65 -3.67 -13.51
N SER A 171 -4.33 -4.86 -13.99
CA SER A 171 -5.30 -5.68 -14.72
C SER A 171 -6.46 -6.03 -13.78
N LYS A 172 -7.71 -5.74 -14.16
CA LYS A 172 -8.91 -6.03 -13.38
C LYS A 172 -9.04 -7.52 -13.06
N GLY A 173 -8.54 -8.40 -13.94
CA GLY A 173 -8.52 -9.84 -13.72
C GLY A 173 -7.83 -10.27 -12.43
N LEU A 174 -6.91 -9.48 -11.89
CA LEU A 174 -6.26 -9.73 -10.60
C LEU A 174 -7.24 -9.71 -9.43
N PHE A 175 -8.27 -8.86 -9.51
CA PHE A 175 -9.32 -8.75 -8.49
C PHE A 175 -10.38 -9.84 -8.63
N GLU A 176 -10.67 -10.31 -9.85
CA GLU A 176 -11.81 -11.17 -10.17
C GLU A 176 -11.53 -12.67 -10.11
N GLY A 177 -10.27 -13.12 -10.21
CA GLY A 177 -9.93 -14.55 -10.21
C GLY A 177 -10.22 -15.25 -8.87
N MET A 178 -10.21 -16.58 -8.87
CA MET A 178 -10.41 -17.39 -7.65
C MET A 178 -9.09 -17.66 -6.92
N PRO A 179 -8.93 -17.31 -5.65
CA PRO A 179 -9.89 -16.55 -4.84
C PRO A 179 -9.96 -15.07 -5.27
N GLN A 180 -11.16 -14.49 -5.18
CA GLN A 180 -11.37 -13.08 -5.44
C GLN A 180 -10.58 -12.23 -4.43
N VAL A 181 -9.98 -11.14 -4.89
CA VAL A 181 -9.24 -10.20 -4.04
C VAL A 181 -10.07 -8.94 -3.84
N ARG A 182 -10.33 -8.59 -2.59
CA ARG A 182 -11.05 -7.37 -2.18
C ARG A 182 -10.38 -6.77 -0.97
N TYR A 183 -10.55 -5.46 -0.79
CA TYR A 183 -10.11 -4.75 0.41
C TYR A 183 -10.96 -5.18 1.60
N PRO A 184 -10.37 -5.48 2.78
CA PRO A 184 -11.12 -6.00 3.93
C PRO A 184 -11.97 -4.91 4.55
N TYR A 185 -13.28 -5.18 4.70
CA TYR A 185 -14.21 -4.25 5.30
C TYR A 185 -13.85 -3.89 6.74
N GLY A 186 -13.94 -2.60 7.08
CA GLY A 186 -13.73 -2.10 8.45
C GLY A 186 -12.30 -2.15 8.96
N LYS A 187 -11.32 -2.43 8.08
CA LYS A 187 -9.90 -2.38 8.44
C LYS A 187 -9.32 -1.02 8.04
N ILE A 188 -8.45 -0.48 8.90
CA ILE A 188 -7.47 0.54 8.53
C ILE A 188 -6.22 -0.17 8.02
N PHE A 189 -5.37 0.52 7.26
CA PHE A 189 -4.19 -0.11 6.65
C PHE A 189 -4.57 -1.21 5.63
N GLU A 190 -5.66 -1.02 4.92
CA GLU A 190 -6.30 -1.99 4.03
C GLU A 190 -5.41 -2.42 2.87
N ASP A 191 -4.49 -1.55 2.44
CA ASP A 191 -3.48 -1.84 1.42
C ASP A 191 -2.54 -2.95 1.87
N GLY A 192 -2.11 -2.93 3.13
CA GLY A 192 -1.27 -3.95 3.73
C GLY A 192 -1.92 -5.35 3.73
N TYR A 193 -3.25 -5.43 3.71
CA TYR A 193 -3.97 -6.70 3.59
C TYR A 193 -4.16 -7.17 2.14
N THR A 194 -4.05 -6.26 1.16
CA THR A 194 -4.59 -6.50 -0.19
C THR A 194 -3.53 -6.46 -1.28
N THR A 195 -2.68 -5.44 -1.32
CA THR A 195 -1.79 -5.16 -2.47
C THR A 195 -0.82 -6.30 -2.74
N TYR A 196 -0.22 -6.90 -1.71
CA TYR A 196 0.66 -8.06 -1.89
C TYR A 196 -0.03 -9.25 -2.56
N ARG A 197 -1.33 -9.45 -2.34
CA ARG A 197 -2.09 -10.53 -2.99
C ARG A 197 -2.26 -10.29 -4.48
N LEU A 198 -2.44 -9.04 -4.88
CA LEU A 198 -2.53 -8.63 -6.28
C LEU A 198 -1.18 -8.78 -6.95
N ILE A 199 -0.10 -8.29 -6.30
CA ILE A 199 1.27 -8.42 -6.79
C ILE A 199 1.63 -9.89 -6.97
N TYR A 200 1.48 -10.72 -5.94
CA TYR A 200 1.82 -12.14 -5.99
C TYR A 200 1.06 -12.90 -7.09
N LYS A 201 -0.18 -12.49 -7.39
CA LYS A 201 -1.03 -13.10 -8.41
C LYS A 201 -0.70 -12.69 -9.83
N ALA A 202 -0.01 -11.57 -10.02
CA ALA A 202 0.38 -11.06 -11.31
C ALA A 202 1.39 -12.00 -11.99
N GLU A 203 1.23 -12.22 -13.30
CA GLU A 203 2.25 -12.95 -14.09
C GLU A 203 3.47 -12.05 -14.30
N ARG A 204 3.24 -10.74 -14.52
CA ARG A 204 4.28 -9.76 -14.76
C ARG A 204 3.99 -8.41 -14.10
N VAL A 205 5.01 -7.89 -13.41
CA VAL A 205 5.00 -6.58 -12.74
C VAL A 205 6.15 -5.75 -13.30
N VAL A 206 5.85 -4.52 -13.71
CA VAL A 206 6.84 -3.55 -14.20
C VAL A 206 6.99 -2.40 -13.22
N VAL A 207 8.22 -2.11 -12.85
CA VAL A 207 8.60 -1.01 -11.96
C VAL A 207 9.29 0.07 -12.76
N THR A 208 8.85 1.32 -12.58
CA THR A 208 9.45 2.48 -13.24
C THR A 208 9.93 3.50 -12.21
N ASP A 209 10.89 4.33 -12.60
CA ASP A 209 11.42 5.43 -11.79
C ASP A 209 10.69 6.76 -12.00
N ALA A 210 9.68 6.79 -12.88
CA ALA A 210 8.85 7.98 -13.13
C ALA A 210 8.14 8.44 -11.87
N VAL A 211 8.28 9.72 -11.49
CA VAL A 211 7.58 10.30 -10.33
C VAL A 211 6.33 11.00 -10.84
N MET A 212 5.15 10.37 -10.62
CA MET A 212 3.90 10.81 -11.24
C MET A 212 2.71 10.95 -10.28
N TYR A 213 2.89 10.63 -9.01
CA TYR A 213 1.87 10.73 -7.99
C TYR A 213 2.31 11.70 -6.89
N ALA A 214 1.48 12.66 -6.52
CA ALA A 214 1.69 13.60 -5.43
C ALA A 214 0.89 13.15 -4.21
N TYR A 215 1.59 12.59 -3.22
CA TYR A 215 1.02 12.15 -1.95
C TYR A 215 1.02 13.29 -0.95
N ARG A 216 -0.16 13.80 -0.62
CA ARG A 216 -0.35 14.98 0.23
C ARG A 216 -0.24 14.65 1.71
N GLN A 217 0.67 15.32 2.40
CA GLN A 217 0.87 15.16 3.84
C GLN A 217 -0.10 16.09 4.60
N ARG A 218 -1.10 15.51 5.27
CA ARG A 218 -2.12 16.23 6.05
C ARG A 218 -2.10 15.79 7.50
N SER A 219 -2.24 16.76 8.42
CA SER A 219 -2.33 16.48 9.87
C SER A 219 -3.63 15.76 10.27
N ASP A 220 -4.69 15.86 9.46
CA ASP A 220 -5.99 15.23 9.65
C ASP A 220 -6.19 13.95 8.82
N SER A 221 -5.11 13.39 8.25
CA SER A 221 -5.17 12.12 7.54
C SER A 221 -5.45 10.94 8.48
N ILE A 222 -6.03 9.87 7.94
CA ILE A 222 -6.32 8.62 8.70
C ILE A 222 -5.05 8.10 9.38
N MET A 223 -3.91 8.18 8.71
CA MET A 223 -2.62 7.72 9.25
C MET A 223 -2.14 8.58 10.41
N GLN A 224 -2.34 9.90 10.36
CA GLN A 224 -1.94 10.82 11.44
C GLN A 224 -2.88 10.73 12.65
N MET A 225 -4.18 10.59 12.43
CA MET A 225 -5.17 10.58 13.51
C MET A 225 -5.22 9.29 14.33
N ASN A 226 -4.88 8.15 13.73
CA ASN A 226 -5.04 6.85 14.40
C ASN A 226 -3.84 6.44 15.27
N GLY A 227 -2.70 7.14 15.18
CA GLY A 227 -1.55 6.92 16.07
C GLY A 227 -1.24 5.44 16.34
N ASP A 228 -1.36 5.03 17.62
CA ASP A 228 -1.05 3.67 18.07
C ASP A 228 -1.94 2.57 17.45
N LYS A 229 -3.15 2.88 16.98
CA LYS A 229 -4.01 1.87 16.32
C LYS A 229 -3.46 1.41 14.97
N ASN A 230 -2.64 2.23 14.33
CA ASN A 230 -2.06 1.90 13.03
C ASN A 230 -1.10 0.71 13.12
N TYR A 231 -0.32 0.58 14.20
CA TYR A 231 0.61 -0.56 14.32
C TYR A 231 -0.12 -1.87 14.56
N HIS A 232 -1.26 -1.90 15.29
CA HIS A 232 -2.07 -3.11 15.42
C HIS A 232 -2.56 -3.60 14.07
N ALA A 233 -3.09 -2.70 13.25
CA ALA A 233 -3.54 -3.03 11.90
C ALA A 233 -2.36 -3.50 11.03
N ALA A 234 -1.20 -2.86 11.15
CA ALA A 234 0.00 -3.27 10.43
C ALA A 234 0.48 -4.67 10.84
N PHE A 235 0.47 -4.99 12.14
CA PHE A 235 0.84 -6.34 12.62
C PHE A 235 -0.18 -7.38 12.20
N GLU A 236 -1.47 -7.08 12.24
CA GLU A 236 -2.52 -7.99 11.78
C GLU A 236 -2.39 -8.24 10.25
N ALA A 237 -2.15 -7.20 9.47
CA ALA A 237 -1.91 -7.30 8.04
C ALA A 237 -0.66 -8.14 7.73
N GLY A 238 0.44 -7.88 8.44
CA GLY A 238 1.69 -8.63 8.30
C GLY A 238 1.54 -10.10 8.70
N GLU A 239 0.79 -10.40 9.77
CA GLU A 239 0.46 -11.78 10.12
C GLU A 239 -0.38 -12.46 9.04
N GLY A 240 -1.33 -11.75 8.44
CA GLY A 240 -2.09 -12.23 7.28
C GLY A 240 -1.19 -12.54 6.09
N LYS A 241 -0.19 -11.69 5.82
CA LYS A 241 0.83 -11.89 4.76
C LYS A 241 1.74 -13.08 5.08
N LEU A 242 2.15 -13.23 6.35
CA LEU A 242 2.92 -14.38 6.82
C LEU A 242 2.19 -15.70 6.58
N LEU A 243 0.91 -15.77 6.96
CA LEU A 243 0.06 -16.95 6.74
C LEU A 243 -0.17 -17.23 5.26
N PHE A 244 -0.27 -16.19 4.44
CA PHE A 244 -0.36 -16.31 3.00
C PHE A 244 0.89 -16.99 2.42
N PHE A 245 2.09 -16.52 2.75
CA PHE A 245 3.32 -17.14 2.28
C PHE A 245 3.50 -18.57 2.78
N SER A 246 3.09 -18.85 4.02
CA SER A 246 3.06 -20.22 4.55
C SER A 246 2.15 -21.13 3.72
N LYS A 247 0.94 -20.67 3.38
CA LYS A 247 -0.03 -21.41 2.55
C LYS A 247 0.53 -21.75 1.17
N TYR A 248 1.25 -20.81 0.55
CA TYR A 248 1.84 -20.99 -0.77
C TYR A 248 3.25 -21.62 -0.74
N LYS A 249 3.74 -22.00 0.46
CA LYS A 249 5.07 -22.62 0.67
C LYS A 249 6.24 -21.73 0.24
N GLU A 250 6.08 -20.42 0.37
CA GLU A 250 7.11 -19.43 0.07
C GLU A 250 8.02 -19.22 1.29
N GLU A 251 8.90 -20.20 1.55
CA GLU A 251 9.71 -20.25 2.79
C GLU A 251 10.59 -19.01 2.99
N GLU A 252 11.16 -18.47 1.92
CA GLU A 252 12.05 -17.31 2.01
C GLU A 252 11.27 -16.03 2.30
N LEU A 253 10.18 -15.76 1.56
CA LEU A 253 9.28 -14.63 1.80
C LEU A 253 8.65 -14.71 3.19
N TYR A 254 8.26 -15.91 3.63
CA TYR A 254 7.78 -16.15 4.98
C TYR A 254 8.81 -15.72 6.05
N ARG A 255 10.08 -16.10 5.86
CA ARG A 255 11.14 -15.72 6.82
C ARG A 255 11.44 -14.22 6.80
N LEU A 256 11.41 -13.60 5.62
CA LEU A 256 11.58 -12.16 5.49
C LEU A 256 10.47 -11.41 6.24
N GLU A 257 9.21 -11.79 6.01
CA GLU A 257 8.06 -11.19 6.69
C GLU A 257 8.12 -11.39 8.20
N LEU A 258 8.38 -12.61 8.68
CA LEU A 258 8.52 -12.89 10.10
C LEU A 258 9.66 -12.09 10.73
N ASN A 259 10.78 -11.95 10.01
CA ASN A 259 11.89 -11.12 10.47
C ASN A 259 11.49 -9.65 10.60
N LEU A 260 10.80 -9.11 9.60
CA LEU A 260 10.32 -7.74 9.61
C LEU A 260 9.36 -7.50 10.78
N LEU A 261 8.37 -8.35 10.96
CA LEU A 261 7.40 -8.27 12.07
C LEU A 261 8.07 -8.30 13.44
N MET A 262 8.98 -9.24 13.66
CA MET A 262 9.70 -9.35 14.93
C MET A 262 10.53 -8.09 15.24
N HIS A 263 11.22 -7.51 14.23
CA HIS A 263 11.98 -6.29 14.41
C HIS A 263 11.08 -5.05 14.58
N SER A 264 9.97 -4.98 13.87
CA SER A 264 9.00 -3.89 14.02
C SER A 264 8.41 -3.85 15.43
N VAL A 265 8.02 -5.01 15.97
CA VAL A 265 7.50 -5.09 17.35
C VAL A 265 8.55 -4.64 18.38
N ILE A 266 9.81 -5.05 18.21
CA ILE A 266 10.89 -4.59 19.10
C ILE A 266 11.06 -3.08 19.00
N ASN A 267 11.08 -2.53 17.77
CA ASN A 267 11.22 -1.09 17.55
C ASN A 267 10.07 -0.30 18.20
N PHE A 268 8.83 -0.75 18.07
CA PHE A 268 7.69 -0.12 18.74
C PHE A 268 7.78 -0.23 20.26
N TYR A 269 8.21 -1.38 20.80
CA TYR A 269 8.46 -1.55 22.24
C TYR A 269 9.51 -0.54 22.75
N GLU A 270 10.60 -0.36 22.01
CA GLU A 270 11.69 0.55 22.39
C GLU A 270 11.27 2.02 22.36
N ASN A 271 10.41 2.39 21.40
CA ASN A 271 9.93 3.77 21.22
C ASN A 271 8.60 4.07 21.95
N SER A 272 7.96 3.09 22.58
CA SER A 272 6.76 3.34 23.37
C SER A 272 7.09 4.18 24.61
N ALA A 273 6.31 5.26 24.79
CA ALA A 273 6.53 6.23 25.88
C ALA A 273 6.04 5.73 27.25
N ASP A 274 5.06 4.84 27.27
CA ASP A 274 4.42 4.38 28.51
C ASP A 274 4.56 2.87 28.74
N ALA A 275 4.23 2.45 29.96
CA ALA A 275 4.36 1.05 30.39
C ALA A 275 3.31 0.13 29.73
N ASP A 276 2.12 0.65 29.42
CA ASP A 276 1.04 -0.13 28.84
C ASP A 276 1.36 -0.46 27.37
N GLY A 277 1.82 0.50 26.58
CA GLY A 277 2.29 0.27 25.22
C GLY A 277 3.46 -0.71 25.16
N LYS A 278 4.44 -0.61 26.10
CA LYS A 278 5.53 -1.60 26.19
C LYS A 278 5.02 -2.99 26.51
N LYS A 279 4.10 -3.12 27.44
CA LYS A 279 3.50 -4.40 27.80
C LYS A 279 2.79 -5.02 26.60
N GLU A 280 1.98 -4.21 25.90
CA GLU A 280 1.26 -4.65 24.73
C GLU A 280 2.19 -5.17 23.62
N MET A 281 3.24 -4.41 23.29
CA MET A 281 4.23 -4.84 22.30
C MET A 281 4.98 -6.11 22.76
N LYS A 282 5.22 -6.24 24.06
CA LYS A 282 5.81 -7.47 24.59
C LYS A 282 4.90 -8.67 24.41
N ASP A 283 3.60 -8.52 24.64
CA ASP A 283 2.61 -9.57 24.45
C ASP A 283 2.51 -9.99 22.96
N VAL A 284 2.53 -9.03 22.04
CA VAL A 284 2.59 -9.28 20.58
C VAL A 284 3.88 -10.03 20.22
N PHE A 285 5.04 -9.57 20.71
CA PHE A 285 6.32 -10.24 20.46
C PHE A 285 6.30 -11.68 20.97
N ASP A 286 5.82 -11.90 22.18
CA ASP A 286 5.81 -13.22 22.82
C ASP A 286 4.93 -14.19 22.05
N ARG A 287 3.81 -13.72 21.49
CA ARG A 287 2.94 -14.50 20.62
C ARG A 287 3.68 -14.87 19.32
N PHE A 288 4.25 -13.92 18.59
CA PHE A 288 5.01 -14.21 17.37
C PHE A 288 6.21 -15.12 17.63
N TYR A 289 6.92 -14.91 18.73
CA TYR A 289 8.05 -15.76 19.11
C TYR A 289 7.64 -17.22 19.31
N ARG A 290 6.56 -17.48 20.07
CA ARG A 290 6.07 -18.85 20.36
C ARG A 290 5.42 -19.50 19.14
N ASP A 291 4.59 -18.74 18.42
CA ASP A 291 3.71 -19.31 17.40
C ASP A 291 4.43 -19.52 16.08
N TYR A 292 5.42 -18.67 15.77
CA TYR A 292 6.11 -18.67 14.50
C TYR A 292 7.63 -18.80 14.61
N PHE A 293 8.30 -17.93 15.37
CA PHE A 293 9.77 -17.79 15.33
C PHE A 293 10.52 -19.06 15.77
N VAL A 294 10.11 -19.72 16.84
CA VAL A 294 10.77 -20.93 17.38
C VAL A 294 10.68 -22.14 16.44
N LYS A 295 9.72 -22.15 15.53
CA LYS A 295 9.50 -23.22 14.57
C LYS A 295 10.44 -23.15 13.38
N GLU A 296 11.12 -22.03 13.20
CA GLU A 296 11.98 -21.75 12.06
C GLU A 296 13.45 -21.98 12.35
N LYS A 297 14.22 -22.24 11.28
CA LYS A 297 15.68 -22.35 11.34
C LYS A 297 16.31 -20.97 11.16
N TRP A 298 16.87 -20.43 12.24
CA TRP A 298 17.58 -19.15 12.25
C TRP A 298 19.06 -19.31 12.60
N PRO A 299 19.93 -18.38 12.15
CA PRO A 299 21.29 -18.28 12.64
C PRO A 299 21.34 -18.18 14.16
N LEU A 300 22.38 -18.76 14.78
CA LEU A 300 22.48 -18.87 16.24
C LEU A 300 22.42 -17.48 16.93
N GLY A 301 23.14 -16.49 16.42
CA GLY A 301 23.13 -15.13 17.00
C GLY A 301 21.71 -14.55 17.04
N LYS A 302 20.94 -14.72 15.94
CA LYS A 302 19.55 -14.26 15.89
C LYS A 302 18.67 -14.99 16.90
N LYS A 303 18.83 -16.32 17.04
CA LYS A 303 18.09 -17.09 18.05
C LYS A 303 18.38 -16.58 19.46
N ILE A 304 19.65 -16.33 19.78
CA ILE A 304 20.07 -15.83 21.09
C ILE A 304 19.46 -14.45 21.36
N ARG A 305 19.52 -13.53 20.41
CA ARG A 305 18.98 -12.17 20.54
C ARG A 305 17.48 -12.16 20.74
N MET A 306 16.73 -12.88 19.90
CA MET A 306 15.27 -12.95 20.01
C MET A 306 14.83 -13.67 21.29
N LYS A 307 15.55 -14.71 21.71
CA LYS A 307 15.30 -15.36 23.00
C LYS A 307 15.57 -14.44 24.17
N ALA A 308 16.64 -13.62 24.11
CA ALA A 308 16.95 -12.63 25.13
C ALA A 308 15.80 -11.61 25.28
N PHE A 309 15.28 -11.05 24.18
CA PHE A 309 14.13 -10.14 24.22
C PHE A 309 12.88 -10.83 24.82
N TYR A 310 12.65 -12.09 24.45
CA TYR A 310 11.56 -12.90 25.01
C TYR A 310 11.65 -13.08 26.53
N THR A 311 12.86 -13.34 27.05
CA THR A 311 13.08 -13.68 28.47
C THR A 311 13.38 -12.49 29.35
N ASP A 312 14.23 -11.57 28.91
CA ASP A 312 14.71 -10.42 29.68
C ASP A 312 15.22 -9.32 28.77
N TYR A 313 14.58 -8.15 28.81
CA TYR A 313 14.95 -7.00 27.97
C TYR A 313 16.35 -6.43 28.32
N GLY A 314 16.77 -6.52 29.58
CA GLY A 314 18.11 -6.11 30.01
C GLY A 314 19.20 -6.97 29.34
N LEU A 315 18.97 -8.27 29.27
CA LEU A 315 19.85 -9.19 28.55
C LEU A 315 19.88 -8.89 27.04
N TYR A 316 18.73 -8.61 26.45
CA TYR A 316 18.64 -8.21 25.03
C TYR A 316 19.46 -6.95 24.74
N THR A 317 19.32 -5.91 25.55
CA THR A 317 20.06 -4.65 25.38
C THR A 317 21.56 -4.82 25.56
N ALA A 318 22.00 -5.67 26.49
CA ALA A 318 23.41 -6.00 26.68
C ALA A 318 24.02 -6.67 25.45
N ILE A 319 23.31 -7.66 24.88
CA ILE A 319 23.74 -8.36 23.65
C ILE A 319 23.79 -7.40 22.47
N SER A 320 22.76 -6.58 22.26
CA SER A 320 22.69 -5.62 21.15
C SER A 320 23.82 -4.56 21.22
N ARG A 321 24.15 -4.08 22.41
CA ARG A 321 25.30 -3.18 22.63
C ARG A 321 26.62 -3.86 22.30
N PHE A 322 26.81 -5.10 22.71
CA PHE A 322 28.06 -5.85 22.43
C PHE A 322 28.21 -6.09 20.90
N GLU A 323 27.13 -6.49 20.20
CA GLU A 323 27.14 -6.64 18.73
C GLU A 323 27.47 -5.32 18.03
N GLY A 324 26.88 -4.20 18.49
CA GLY A 324 27.18 -2.87 17.95
C GLY A 324 28.65 -2.46 18.12
N LEU A 325 29.25 -2.75 19.27
CA LEU A 325 30.66 -2.52 19.51
C LEU A 325 31.55 -3.43 18.65
N TYR A 326 31.21 -4.71 18.56
CA TYR A 326 31.96 -5.68 17.75
C TYR A 326 31.96 -5.28 16.28
N ASN A 327 30.81 -4.89 15.73
CA ASN A 327 30.70 -4.46 14.33
C ASN A 327 31.49 -3.18 14.04
N LYS A 328 31.48 -2.21 14.98
CA LYS A 328 32.33 -1.00 14.88
C LYS A 328 33.84 -1.33 14.85
N VAL A 329 34.28 -2.27 15.68
CA VAL A 329 35.70 -2.66 15.76
C VAL A 329 36.13 -3.49 14.55
N THR A 330 35.25 -4.34 14.04
CA THR A 330 35.59 -5.25 12.93
C THR A 330 35.25 -4.69 11.55
N GLY A 331 34.64 -3.49 11.46
CA GLY A 331 34.22 -2.88 10.19
C GLY A 331 33.09 -3.65 9.45
N ARG A 332 32.43 -4.58 10.14
CA ARG A 332 31.27 -5.29 9.57
C ARG A 332 30.04 -4.38 9.66
N LYS A 333 29.42 -4.11 8.50
CA LYS A 333 28.13 -3.43 8.40
C LYS A 333 26.99 -4.43 8.58
#